data_58a59440d8f30157a41ebe70a870bc06
#
_entry.id   58a59440d8f30157a41ebe70a870bc06
#
_cell.length_a   1.000
_cell.length_b   1.000
_cell.length_c   1.000
_cell.angle_alpha   90.00
_cell.angle_beta   90.00
_cell.angle_gamma   90.00
#
_symmetry.space_group_name_H-M   'P 1'
#
loop_
_entity.id
_entity.type
_entity.pdbx_description
1 polymer ?
#
loop_
_entity_poly.entity_id
_entity_poly.type
_entity_poly.pdbx_seq_one_letter_code
_entity_poly.pdbx_strand_id
1 'polypeptide(L)'
;MKKLIFPFVLLCLAGFALNGQSGNRLQVGMKAPEWSFPDADKNEFTMNSWPGKVLQINYVDPDESDLNDPFNDAIDKAVDIDKRISRDNFKGFGIVDTKSTWKPNGLIRLIAGNKAKKYDTTILFDYKGVLQDIWGLPRDSYSVVILDKNRVCRALYTGQIPDTENEKIIELIIELTKE
;
A
#
# COMPACT_ATOMS: atom_id res chain seq x y z
N MET A 1 -60.03 -39.92 -32.37
CA MET A 1 -58.65 -39.50 -32.45
C MET A 1 -58.45 -38.37 -31.40
N LYS A 2 -57.93 -38.70 -30.22
CA LYS A 2 -57.71 -37.76 -29.12
C LYS A 2 -56.26 -37.20 -29.26
N LYS A 3 -56.11 -35.89 -29.48
CA LYS A 3 -54.84 -35.22 -29.48
C LYS A 3 -54.36 -34.96 -28.06
N LEU A 4 -53.27 -35.59 -27.68
CA LEU A 4 -52.58 -35.37 -26.40
C LEU A 4 -51.74 -34.11 -26.52
N ILE A 5 -52.04 -33.08 -25.77
CA ILE A 5 -51.25 -31.83 -25.67
C ILE A 5 -50.32 -32.01 -24.47
N PHE A 6 -49.01 -32.09 -24.74
CA PHE A 6 -47.97 -32.07 -23.70
C PHE A 6 -47.69 -30.62 -23.31
N PRO A 7 -47.72 -30.24 -22.04
CA PRO A 7 -47.24 -28.91 -21.65
C PRO A 7 -45.71 -28.91 -21.59
N PHE A 8 -45.11 -28.01 -22.29
CA PHE A 8 -43.67 -27.72 -22.27
C PHE A 8 -43.37 -26.95 -20.99
N VAL A 9 -42.81 -27.63 -19.99
CA VAL A 9 -42.34 -26.98 -18.78
C VAL A 9 -41.00 -26.31 -19.06
N LEU A 10 -41.04 -24.99 -19.16
CA LEU A 10 -39.83 -24.15 -19.29
C LEU A 10 -39.16 -24.06 -17.95
N LEU A 11 -38.08 -24.87 -17.77
CA LEU A 11 -37.22 -24.84 -16.57
C LEU A 11 -36.33 -23.61 -16.65
N CYS A 12 -36.70 -22.51 -15.98
CA CYS A 12 -35.84 -21.37 -15.77
C CYS A 12 -34.68 -21.77 -14.85
N LEU A 13 -33.54 -22.06 -15.43
CA LEU A 13 -32.27 -22.15 -14.72
C LEU A 13 -31.90 -20.71 -14.28
N ALA A 14 -32.27 -20.34 -13.05
CA ALA A 14 -31.73 -19.20 -12.37
C ALA A 14 -30.24 -19.45 -12.15
N GLY A 15 -29.42 -18.85 -13.03
CA GLY A 15 -27.99 -18.81 -12.84
C GLY A 15 -27.67 -18.06 -11.56
N PHE A 16 -27.36 -18.77 -10.49
CA PHE A 16 -26.68 -18.19 -9.34
C PHE A 16 -25.30 -17.73 -9.83
N ALA A 17 -25.15 -16.43 -10.09
CA ALA A 17 -23.86 -15.82 -10.16
C ALA A 17 -23.20 -16.00 -8.77
N LEU A 18 -22.31 -16.96 -8.66
CA LEU A 18 -21.35 -17.03 -7.58
C LEU A 18 -20.50 -15.75 -7.69
N ASN A 19 -20.92 -14.68 -7.00
CA ASN A 19 -20.02 -13.62 -6.64
C ASN A 19 -18.97 -14.24 -5.72
N GLY A 20 -17.92 -14.81 -6.31
CA GLY A 20 -16.70 -15.09 -5.61
C GLY A 20 -16.27 -13.79 -4.95
N GLN A 21 -16.26 -13.74 -3.64
CA GLN A 21 -15.55 -12.73 -2.89
C GLN A 21 -14.08 -12.82 -3.31
N SER A 22 -13.75 -12.11 -4.39
CA SER A 22 -12.39 -11.67 -4.65
C SER A 22 -12.05 -10.82 -3.45
N GLY A 23 -11.29 -11.37 -2.50
CA GLY A 23 -10.85 -10.65 -1.31
C GLY A 23 -10.34 -9.28 -1.73
N ASN A 24 -10.62 -8.25 -0.94
CA ASN A 24 -10.29 -6.83 -1.17
C ASN A 24 -8.78 -6.66 -1.39
N ARG A 25 -8.29 -7.02 -2.56
CA ARG A 25 -6.90 -6.79 -2.94
C ARG A 25 -6.81 -5.45 -3.64
N LEU A 26 -6.04 -4.53 -3.08
CA LEU A 26 -5.76 -3.26 -3.72
C LEU A 26 -5.11 -3.49 -5.10
N GLN A 27 -5.60 -2.80 -6.11
CA GLN A 27 -5.10 -2.86 -7.48
C GLN A 27 -4.88 -1.45 -8.03
N VAL A 28 -4.01 -1.32 -9.02
CA VAL A 28 -3.83 -0.07 -9.76
C VAL A 28 -5.17 0.39 -10.35
N GLY A 29 -5.48 1.67 -10.16
CA GLY A 29 -6.75 2.28 -10.56
C GLY A 29 -7.85 2.26 -9.49
N MET A 30 -7.69 1.49 -8.40
CA MET A 30 -8.65 1.46 -7.29
C MET A 30 -8.37 2.57 -6.28
N LYS A 31 -9.43 3.17 -5.74
CA LYS A 31 -9.32 4.01 -4.54
C LYS A 31 -8.94 3.12 -3.35
N ALA A 32 -7.85 3.47 -2.67
CA ALA A 32 -7.35 2.67 -1.56
C ALA A 32 -8.31 2.75 -0.35
N PRO A 33 -8.68 1.62 0.27
CA PRO A 33 -9.39 1.60 1.55
C PRO A 33 -8.64 2.36 2.63
N GLU A 34 -9.37 3.10 3.47
CA GLU A 34 -8.79 3.94 4.51
C GLU A 34 -8.18 3.14 5.66
N TRP A 35 -7.17 3.72 6.30
CA TRP A 35 -6.50 3.18 7.47
C TRP A 35 -6.18 4.29 8.48
N SER A 36 -5.91 3.88 9.74
CA SER A 36 -5.35 4.72 10.79
C SER A 36 -4.32 3.92 11.57
N PHE A 37 -3.12 4.49 11.75
CA PHE A 37 -2.02 3.86 12.47
C PHE A 37 -1.28 4.88 13.35
N PRO A 38 -0.80 4.46 14.54
CA PRO A 38 0.05 5.28 15.39
C PRO A 38 1.50 5.29 14.93
N ASP A 39 2.23 6.35 15.29
CA ASP A 39 3.69 6.41 15.28
C ASP A 39 4.31 5.84 16.59
N ALA A 40 5.63 5.99 16.76
CA ALA A 40 6.34 5.55 17.95
C ALA A 40 5.91 6.33 19.23
N ASP A 41 5.48 7.56 19.09
CA ASP A 41 5.02 8.43 20.18
C ASP A 41 3.50 8.33 20.41
N LYS A 42 2.82 7.41 19.68
CA LYS A 42 1.37 7.15 19.72
C LYS A 42 0.51 8.27 19.14
N ASN A 43 1.06 9.12 18.29
CA ASN A 43 0.25 10.04 17.50
C ASN A 43 -0.43 9.27 16.37
N GLU A 44 -1.74 9.45 16.19
CA GLU A 44 -2.50 8.78 15.15
C GLU A 44 -2.35 9.49 13.80
N PHE A 45 -2.09 8.71 12.77
CA PHE A 45 -2.02 9.13 11.37
C PHE A 45 -3.01 8.35 10.53
N THR A 46 -3.56 9.02 9.53
CA THR A 46 -4.46 8.43 8.53
C THR A 46 -3.94 8.71 7.12
N MET A 47 -4.55 8.12 6.11
CA MET A 47 -4.27 8.49 4.71
C MET A 47 -4.48 10.00 4.45
N ASN A 48 -5.32 10.66 5.24
CA ASN A 48 -5.66 12.07 5.08
C ASN A 48 -4.77 13.02 5.89
N SER A 49 -3.77 12.51 6.62
CA SER A 49 -2.79 13.32 7.37
C SER A 49 -1.91 14.18 6.46
N TRP A 50 -1.85 13.87 5.16
CA TRP A 50 -1.09 14.63 4.16
C TRP A 50 -1.99 14.99 2.96
N PRO A 51 -2.94 15.93 3.14
CA PRO A 51 -3.86 16.30 2.06
C PRO A 51 -3.11 16.93 0.88
N GLY A 52 -3.55 16.64 -0.34
CA GLY A 52 -2.97 17.18 -1.57
C GLY A 52 -1.60 16.61 -1.97
N LYS A 53 -1.05 15.66 -1.21
CA LYS A 53 0.22 15.02 -1.55
C LYS A 53 0.04 13.66 -2.18
N VAL A 54 0.92 13.33 -3.12
CA VAL A 54 1.17 11.95 -3.58
C VAL A 54 1.84 11.21 -2.43
N LEU A 55 1.41 9.98 -2.16
CA LEU A 55 1.95 9.16 -1.09
C LEU A 55 2.75 7.99 -1.64
N GLN A 56 3.98 7.81 -1.13
CA GLN A 56 4.71 6.55 -1.22
C GLN A 56 4.63 5.85 0.13
N ILE A 57 4.04 4.69 0.16
CA ILE A 57 3.83 3.89 1.36
C ILE A 57 4.70 2.64 1.27
N ASN A 58 5.64 2.52 2.18
CA ASN A 58 6.49 1.34 2.34
C ASN A 58 5.88 0.48 3.46
N TYR A 59 5.16 -0.60 3.11
CA TYR A 59 4.63 -1.58 4.07
C TYR A 59 5.64 -2.70 4.25
N VAL A 60 6.19 -2.84 5.46
CA VAL A 60 7.46 -3.53 5.66
C VAL A 60 7.39 -4.52 6.81
N ASP A 61 7.74 -5.78 6.55
CA ASP A 61 8.16 -6.70 7.61
C ASP A 61 9.49 -6.20 8.21
N PRO A 62 9.63 -6.13 9.56
CA PRO A 62 10.88 -5.73 10.20
C PRO A 62 12.11 -6.56 9.81
N ASP A 63 11.93 -7.80 9.39
CA ASP A 63 13.00 -8.69 8.97
C ASP A 63 13.46 -8.44 7.52
N GLU A 64 12.61 -7.75 6.72
CA GLU A 64 12.86 -7.36 5.32
C GLU A 64 13.13 -5.85 5.15
N SER A 65 13.51 -5.15 6.24
CA SER A 65 13.57 -3.68 6.29
C SER A 65 14.51 -3.04 5.27
N ASP A 66 15.54 -3.76 4.85
CA ASP A 66 16.60 -3.24 3.97
C ASP A 66 16.40 -3.66 2.49
N LEU A 67 15.36 -4.45 2.20
CA LEU A 67 15.14 -5.07 0.89
C LEU A 67 15.06 -4.05 -0.26
N ASN A 68 14.49 -2.86 0.00
CA ASN A 68 14.32 -1.80 -0.98
C ASN A 68 15.13 -0.53 -0.66
N ASP A 69 16.25 -0.65 0.07
CA ASP A 69 17.14 0.49 0.31
C ASP A 69 17.62 1.16 -0.99
N PRO A 70 18.02 0.43 -2.07
CA PRO A 70 18.41 1.08 -3.32
C PRO A 70 17.29 1.92 -3.95
N PHE A 71 16.03 1.46 -3.88
CA PHE A 71 14.87 2.22 -4.35
C PHE A 71 14.63 3.46 -3.47
N ASN A 72 14.67 3.32 -2.15
CA ASN A 72 14.49 4.44 -1.22
C ASN A 72 15.58 5.50 -1.40
N ASP A 73 16.84 5.09 -1.56
CA ASP A 73 17.97 5.99 -1.84
C ASP A 73 17.76 6.77 -3.16
N ALA A 74 17.21 6.11 -4.20
CA ALA A 74 16.90 6.77 -5.47
C ALA A 74 15.78 7.82 -5.31
N ILE A 75 14.74 7.52 -4.53
CA ILE A 75 13.67 8.49 -4.19
C ILE A 75 14.24 9.66 -3.38
N ASP A 76 15.03 9.39 -2.33
CA ASP A 76 15.63 10.42 -1.49
C ASP A 76 16.56 11.32 -2.33
N LYS A 77 17.32 10.74 -3.25
CA LYS A 77 18.12 11.51 -4.20
C LYS A 77 17.26 12.42 -5.08
N ALA A 78 16.17 11.90 -5.64
CA ALA A 78 15.27 12.69 -6.50
C ALA A 78 14.58 13.82 -5.72
N VAL A 79 14.30 13.63 -4.42
CA VAL A 79 13.67 14.63 -3.54
C VAL A 79 14.70 15.63 -3.02
N ASP A 80 15.78 15.14 -2.40
CA ASP A 80 16.65 15.99 -1.55
C ASP A 80 17.88 16.52 -2.29
N ILE A 81 18.39 15.83 -3.30
CA ILE A 81 19.58 16.20 -4.05
C ILE A 81 19.19 16.85 -5.37
N ASP A 82 18.49 16.10 -6.22
CA ASP A 82 18.17 16.52 -7.59
C ASP A 82 16.97 17.50 -7.62
N LYS A 83 16.19 17.59 -6.53
CA LYS A 83 15.01 18.47 -6.39
C LYS A 83 13.95 18.26 -7.50
N ARG A 84 13.88 17.06 -8.05
CA ARG A 84 12.89 16.67 -9.08
C ARG A 84 11.47 16.49 -8.49
N ILE A 85 11.40 16.10 -7.22
CA ILE A 85 10.15 15.90 -6.47
C ILE A 85 10.14 16.89 -5.30
N SER A 86 9.07 17.70 -5.21
CA SER A 86 8.90 18.63 -4.08
C SER A 86 8.23 17.94 -2.90
N ARG A 87 8.79 18.11 -1.70
CA ARG A 87 8.17 17.67 -0.43
C ARG A 87 6.82 18.34 -0.16
N ASP A 88 6.47 19.43 -0.84
CA ASP A 88 5.16 20.07 -0.71
C ASP A 88 4.05 19.22 -1.35
N ASN A 89 4.36 18.47 -2.40
CA ASN A 89 3.41 17.67 -3.17
C ASN A 89 3.59 16.15 -2.99
N PHE A 90 4.59 15.73 -2.21
CA PHE A 90 4.95 14.33 -2.02
C PHE A 90 5.22 14.01 -0.54
N LYS A 91 4.89 12.79 -0.13
CA LYS A 91 5.24 12.24 1.19
C LYS A 91 5.55 10.75 1.07
N GLY A 92 6.81 10.40 1.31
CA GLY A 92 7.25 9.02 1.57
C GLY A 92 7.20 8.71 3.06
N PHE A 93 6.73 7.50 3.43
CA PHE A 93 6.73 7.04 4.81
C PHE A 93 6.64 5.51 4.89
N GLY A 94 7.02 4.96 6.06
CA GLY A 94 6.95 3.53 6.34
C GLY A 94 5.76 3.16 7.21
N ILE A 95 5.20 1.97 7.00
CA ILE A 95 4.28 1.29 7.91
C ILE A 95 4.88 -0.08 8.22
N VAL A 96 5.20 -0.31 9.48
CA VAL A 96 5.81 -1.56 9.93
C VAL A 96 4.71 -2.60 10.21
N ASP A 97 4.79 -3.74 9.54
CA ASP A 97 3.95 -4.91 9.83
C ASP A 97 4.49 -5.63 11.07
N THR A 98 3.97 -5.27 12.23
CA THR A 98 4.42 -5.90 13.47
C THR A 98 3.72 -7.23 13.75
N LYS A 99 2.71 -7.61 12.95
CA LYS A 99 2.00 -8.89 13.08
C LYS A 99 2.78 -10.05 12.47
N SER A 100 3.58 -9.80 11.45
CA SER A 100 4.34 -10.84 10.74
C SER A 100 5.65 -11.23 11.42
N THR A 101 6.11 -10.51 12.44
CA THR A 101 7.37 -10.81 13.14
C THR A 101 7.14 -11.35 14.54
N TRP A 102 8.09 -12.18 15.01
CA TRP A 102 8.13 -12.66 16.39
C TRP A 102 8.75 -11.66 17.39
N LYS A 103 9.37 -10.58 16.89
CA LYS A 103 10.02 -9.56 17.71
C LYS A 103 9.00 -8.81 18.58
N PRO A 104 9.32 -8.51 19.84
CA PRO A 104 8.41 -7.75 20.71
C PRO A 104 8.11 -6.36 20.15
N ASN A 105 6.84 -5.95 20.13
CA ASN A 105 6.41 -4.64 19.62
C ASN A 105 7.13 -3.45 20.24
N GLY A 106 7.51 -3.54 21.54
CA GLY A 106 8.27 -2.51 22.21
C GLY A 106 9.67 -2.31 21.62
N LEU A 107 10.35 -3.39 21.24
CA LEU A 107 11.68 -3.35 20.62
C LEU A 107 11.57 -2.78 19.18
N ILE A 108 10.59 -3.25 18.41
CA ILE A 108 10.35 -2.76 17.04
C ILE A 108 10.09 -1.26 17.07
N ARG A 109 9.20 -0.80 17.98
CA ARG A 109 8.87 0.62 18.13
C ARG A 109 10.09 1.46 18.48
N LEU A 110 10.95 0.97 19.37
CA LEU A 110 12.18 1.67 19.76
C LEU A 110 13.14 1.82 18.55
N ILE A 111 13.40 0.74 17.83
CA ILE A 111 14.31 0.74 16.67
C ILE A 111 13.74 1.63 15.55
N ALA A 112 12.50 1.42 15.18
CA ALA A 112 11.85 2.19 14.11
C ALA A 112 11.68 3.68 14.48
N GLY A 113 11.35 3.99 15.73
CA GLY A 113 11.28 5.36 16.22
C GLY A 113 12.64 6.08 16.18
N ASN A 114 13.73 5.39 16.51
CA ASN A 114 15.08 5.94 16.35
C ASN A 114 15.45 6.13 14.86
N LYS A 115 15.08 5.18 13.98
CA LYS A 115 15.26 5.30 12.52
C LYS A 115 14.46 6.50 11.97
N ALA A 116 13.22 6.67 12.40
CA ALA A 116 12.36 7.80 12.01
C ALA A 116 13.02 9.16 12.36
N LYS A 117 13.52 9.30 13.57
CA LYS A 117 14.21 10.53 14.02
C LYS A 117 15.53 10.77 13.27
N LYS A 118 16.32 9.70 13.05
CA LYS A 118 17.62 9.81 12.35
C LYS A 118 17.48 10.27 10.91
N TYR A 119 16.44 9.81 10.20
CA TYR A 119 16.23 10.09 8.78
C TYR A 119 15.14 11.14 8.50
N ASP A 120 14.63 11.80 9.55
CA ASP A 120 13.53 12.78 9.45
C ASP A 120 12.33 12.26 8.64
N THR A 121 11.96 11.01 8.90
CA THR A 121 10.87 10.33 8.23
C THR A 121 9.76 9.94 9.19
N THR A 122 8.59 9.57 8.66
CA THR A 122 7.46 9.04 9.43
C THR A 122 7.47 7.52 9.35
N ILE A 123 7.39 6.86 10.51
CA ILE A 123 7.21 5.40 10.58
C ILE A 123 6.02 5.11 11.49
N LEU A 124 5.03 4.42 10.93
CA LEU A 124 3.78 4.01 11.57
C LEU A 124 3.81 2.51 11.88
N PHE A 125 2.85 2.05 12.69
CA PHE A 125 2.81 0.65 13.13
C PHE A 125 1.45 0.01 12.89
N ASP A 126 1.40 -1.01 12.06
CA ASP A 126 0.25 -1.89 11.89
C ASP A 126 0.38 -3.10 12.83
N TYR A 127 -0.17 -2.97 14.04
CA TYR A 127 -0.12 -4.03 15.06
C TYR A 127 -1.06 -5.21 14.77
N LYS A 128 -1.99 -5.05 13.85
CA LYS A 128 -3.07 -6.03 13.61
C LYS A 128 -3.01 -6.66 12.23
N GLY A 129 -2.13 -6.19 11.34
CA GLY A 129 -2.07 -6.59 9.93
C GLY A 129 -3.29 -6.08 9.15
N VAL A 130 -3.72 -4.87 9.45
CA VAL A 130 -4.90 -4.25 8.81
C VAL A 130 -4.72 -4.17 7.30
N LEU A 131 -3.52 -3.75 6.82
CA LEU A 131 -3.28 -3.64 5.38
C LEU A 131 -3.19 -5.01 4.68
N GLN A 132 -2.83 -6.08 5.42
CA GLN A 132 -2.97 -7.44 4.89
C GLN A 132 -4.43 -7.78 4.60
N ASP A 133 -5.33 -7.38 5.51
CA ASP A 133 -6.75 -7.70 5.41
C ASP A 133 -7.49 -6.81 4.39
N ILE A 134 -7.25 -5.48 4.40
CA ILE A 134 -8.01 -4.53 3.57
C ILE A 134 -7.38 -4.23 2.21
N TRP A 135 -6.05 -4.38 2.06
CA TRP A 135 -5.33 -4.18 0.80
C TRP A 135 -4.83 -5.48 0.18
N GLY A 136 -4.90 -6.60 0.94
CA GLY A 136 -4.40 -7.91 0.51
C GLY A 136 -2.88 -7.92 0.32
N LEU A 137 -2.13 -7.12 1.09
CA LEU A 137 -0.67 -7.11 1.04
C LEU A 137 -0.13 -8.41 1.64
N PRO A 138 0.95 -8.98 1.09
CA PRO A 138 1.54 -10.21 1.60
C PRO A 138 2.21 -9.99 2.96
N ARG A 139 2.31 -11.07 3.71
CA ARG A 139 3.11 -11.18 4.93
C ARG A 139 4.56 -11.45 4.57
N ASP A 140 5.44 -11.29 5.56
CA ASP A 140 6.86 -11.65 5.46
C ASP A 140 7.48 -11.06 4.18
N SER A 141 7.19 -9.77 3.92
CA SER A 141 7.57 -9.11 2.67
C SER A 141 7.68 -7.58 2.82
N TYR A 142 8.14 -6.96 1.76
CA TYR A 142 8.17 -5.53 1.58
C TYR A 142 7.22 -5.15 0.42
N SER A 143 6.27 -4.26 0.66
CA SER A 143 5.39 -3.75 -0.41
C SER A 143 5.54 -2.24 -0.53
N VAL A 144 5.63 -1.73 -1.77
CA VAL A 144 5.64 -0.30 -2.07
C VAL A 144 4.36 0.05 -2.81
N VAL A 145 3.61 1.01 -2.27
CA VAL A 145 2.35 1.49 -2.86
C VAL A 145 2.45 2.98 -3.13
N ILE A 146 2.15 3.39 -4.37
CA ILE A 146 2.05 4.80 -4.76
C ILE A 146 0.57 5.16 -4.88
N LEU A 147 0.13 6.14 -4.08
CA LEU A 147 -1.22 6.70 -4.16
C LEU A 147 -1.13 8.14 -4.67
N ASP A 148 -2.03 8.49 -5.59
CA ASP A 148 -2.18 9.89 -6.03
C ASP A 148 -2.85 10.78 -4.97
N LYS A 149 -3.05 12.06 -5.29
CA LYS A 149 -3.69 13.05 -4.38
C LYS A 149 -5.12 12.68 -3.98
N ASN A 150 -5.81 11.87 -4.80
CA ASN A 150 -7.17 11.37 -4.56
C ASN A 150 -7.18 9.99 -3.86
N ARG A 151 -5.99 9.47 -3.49
CA ARG A 151 -5.83 8.14 -2.87
C ARG A 151 -6.17 6.98 -3.81
N VAL A 152 -6.05 7.19 -5.12
CA VAL A 152 -6.12 6.11 -6.10
C VAL A 152 -4.75 5.46 -6.20
N CYS A 153 -4.70 4.13 -6.16
CA CYS A 153 -3.47 3.36 -6.34
C CYS A 153 -2.97 3.49 -7.78
N ARG A 154 -1.75 3.98 -7.94
CA ARG A 154 -1.12 4.20 -9.24
C ARG A 154 0.01 3.22 -9.51
N ALA A 155 0.61 2.67 -8.46
CA ALA A 155 1.57 1.56 -8.55
C ALA A 155 1.54 0.73 -7.26
N LEU A 156 1.79 -0.56 -7.40
CA LEU A 156 1.94 -1.51 -6.29
C LEU A 156 3.01 -2.54 -6.66
N TYR A 157 4.05 -2.61 -5.86
CA TYR A 157 5.15 -3.55 -5.96
C TYR A 157 5.24 -4.39 -4.70
N THR A 158 5.59 -5.66 -4.85
CA THR A 158 5.82 -6.59 -3.73
C THR A 158 7.16 -7.27 -3.90
N GLY A 159 7.93 -7.38 -2.82
CA GLY A 159 9.30 -7.84 -2.84
C GLY A 159 10.27 -6.74 -3.26
N GLN A 160 11.44 -7.14 -3.73
CA GLN A 160 12.46 -6.21 -4.18
C GLN A 160 12.07 -5.54 -5.51
N ILE A 161 12.16 -4.21 -5.55
CA ILE A 161 12.00 -3.43 -6.79
C ILE A 161 13.33 -3.53 -7.57
N PRO A 162 13.28 -3.97 -8.84
CA PRO A 162 14.48 -3.96 -9.68
C PRO A 162 14.97 -2.52 -9.92
N ASP A 163 16.28 -2.29 -9.93
CA ASP A 163 16.88 -0.97 -10.17
C ASP A 163 16.40 -0.33 -11.48
N THR A 164 16.08 -1.16 -12.48
CA THR A 164 15.54 -0.71 -13.78
C THR A 164 14.14 -0.09 -13.69
N GLU A 165 13.42 -0.30 -12.59
CA GLU A 165 12.09 0.29 -12.35
C GLU A 165 12.17 1.63 -11.59
N ASN A 166 13.28 1.92 -10.90
CA ASN A 166 13.41 3.10 -10.05
C ASN A 166 13.06 4.39 -10.79
N GLU A 167 13.66 4.60 -11.97
CA GLU A 167 13.42 5.83 -12.75
C GLU A 167 11.97 5.93 -13.23
N LYS A 168 11.34 4.83 -13.62
CA LYS A 168 9.92 4.81 -14.05
C LYS A 168 8.98 5.21 -12.91
N ILE A 169 9.28 4.74 -11.68
CA ILE A 169 8.47 5.08 -10.50
C ILE A 169 8.70 6.55 -10.13
N ILE A 170 9.93 7.06 -10.22
CA ILE A 170 10.25 8.47 -9.99
C ILE A 170 9.49 9.36 -10.98
N GLU A 171 9.52 9.04 -12.27
CA GLU A 171 8.78 9.81 -13.29
C GLU A 171 7.25 9.74 -13.04
N LEU A 172 6.71 8.58 -12.68
CA LEU A 172 5.31 8.47 -12.30
C LEU A 172 4.97 9.41 -11.13
N ILE A 173 5.79 9.44 -10.07
CA ILE A 173 5.57 10.34 -8.93
C ILE A 173 5.62 11.80 -9.39
N ILE A 174 6.59 12.19 -10.23
CA ILE A 174 6.70 13.54 -10.79
C ILE A 174 5.44 13.92 -11.56
N GLU A 175 4.92 13.05 -12.40
CA GLU A 175 3.68 13.29 -13.14
C GLU A 175 2.48 13.50 -12.19
N LEU A 176 2.32 12.61 -11.20
CA LEU A 176 1.23 12.68 -10.23
C LEU A 176 1.29 13.94 -9.34
N THR A 177 2.48 14.48 -9.09
CA THR A 177 2.62 15.72 -8.32
C THR A 177 2.17 16.96 -9.10
N LYS A 178 2.04 16.89 -10.44
CA LYS A 178 1.57 17.97 -11.30
C LYS A 178 0.04 17.96 -11.51
N GLU A 179 -0.62 16.82 -11.31
CA GLU A 179 -2.08 16.70 -11.33
C GLU A 179 -2.70 17.49 -10.15
#